data_26b995815f8b5655c1c5cbae6773271c
#
_entry.id   26b995815f8b5655c1c5cbae6773271c
#
_cell.length_a   1.000
_cell.length_b   1.000
_cell.length_c   1.000
_cell.angle_alpha   90.00
_cell.angle_beta   90.00
_cell.angle_gamma   90.00
#
_symmetry.space_group_name_H-M   'P 1'
#
loop_
_entity.id
_entity.type
_entity.pdbx_description
1 polymer ?
#
loop_
_entity_poly.entity_id
_entity_poly.type
_entity_poly.pdbx_seq_one_letter_code
_entity_poly.pdbx_strand_id
1 'polypeptide(L)'
;VGGGKSVFARGFVRGATGVRHAEVPSPTFMLLHTYPARPAGDDGGNSAGAVHHMDMYRISGVAEVDDLDLPALLRADACVIEWPQVLAPLLPPDLLRVTITLLPDATTAQCAASPHSGSGSDATDDAADVSYDDNLPRHVSLVAGGPAHARLLAAALQSR
;
A
#
# COMPACT_ATOMS: atom_id res chain seq x y z
N VAL A 1 4.01 -9.49 3.41
CA VAL A 1 2.72 -9.48 4.09
C VAL A 1 2.93 -8.83 5.45
N GLY A 2 1.91 -8.20 6.08
CA GLY A 2 2.03 -7.63 7.45
C GLY A 2 2.75 -6.27 7.61
N GLY A 3 3.34 -5.72 6.55
CA GLY A 3 4.13 -4.47 6.64
C GLY A 3 3.33 -3.18 6.90
N GLY A 4 1.98 -3.23 6.97
CA GLY A 4 1.15 -2.04 7.18
C GLY A 4 0.61 -1.37 5.92
N LYS A 5 0.77 -1.98 4.73
CA LYS A 5 0.26 -1.44 3.46
C LYS A 5 -1.25 -1.18 3.49
N SER A 6 -2.04 -2.18 3.88
CA SER A 6 -3.50 -2.05 3.96
C SER A 6 -3.94 -1.09 5.08
N VAL A 7 -3.12 -0.87 6.11
CA VAL A 7 -3.36 0.18 7.11
C VAL A 7 -3.20 1.56 6.48
N PHE A 8 -2.14 1.75 5.70
CA PHE A 8 -1.91 2.98 4.93
C PHE A 8 -3.05 3.21 3.92
N ALA A 9 -3.40 2.19 3.12
CA ALA A 9 -4.50 2.27 2.14
C ALA A 9 -5.83 2.64 2.78
N ARG A 10 -6.15 2.06 3.95
CA ARG A 10 -7.33 2.42 4.75
C ARG A 10 -7.32 3.89 5.17
N GLY A 11 -6.18 4.39 5.65
CA GLY A 11 -6.02 5.81 5.99
C GLY A 11 -6.23 6.70 4.79
N PHE A 12 -5.66 6.36 3.64
CA PHE A 12 -5.82 7.07 2.39
C PHE A 12 -7.29 7.14 1.94
N VAL A 13 -7.98 5.99 1.88
CA VAL A 13 -9.41 5.92 1.48
C VAL A 13 -10.27 6.75 2.43
N ARG A 14 -10.08 6.62 3.74
CA ARG A 14 -10.84 7.40 4.74
C ARG A 14 -10.62 8.91 4.60
N GLY A 15 -9.39 9.32 4.32
CA GLY A 15 -9.05 10.72 4.07
C GLY A 15 -9.72 11.25 2.81
N ALA A 16 -9.64 10.51 1.71
CA ALA A 16 -10.17 10.90 0.40
C ALA A 16 -11.70 10.89 0.33
N THR A 17 -12.36 9.98 1.06
CA THR A 17 -13.84 9.91 1.13
C THR A 17 -14.42 10.84 2.21
N GLY A 18 -13.60 11.29 3.17
CA GLY A 18 -14.06 12.04 4.34
C GLY A 18 -14.81 11.20 5.38
N VAL A 19 -14.91 9.88 5.18
CA VAL A 19 -15.62 8.96 6.08
C VAL A 19 -14.64 8.29 7.03
N ARG A 20 -14.47 8.85 8.23
CA ARG A 20 -13.45 8.42 9.22
C ARG A 20 -13.55 6.95 9.63
N HIS A 21 -14.75 6.39 9.65
CA HIS A 21 -15.01 5.01 10.08
C HIS A 21 -15.41 4.09 8.92
N ALA A 22 -15.10 4.48 7.67
CA ALA A 22 -15.35 3.61 6.53
C ALA A 22 -14.68 2.24 6.74
N GLU A 23 -15.45 1.18 6.48
CA GLU A 23 -14.88 -0.16 6.39
C GLU A 23 -14.09 -0.25 5.08
N VAL A 24 -12.79 -0.53 5.22
CA VAL A 24 -11.87 -0.65 4.09
C VAL A 24 -11.12 -1.98 4.24
N PRO A 25 -11.74 -3.08 3.81
CA PRO A 25 -11.08 -4.38 3.79
C PRO A 25 -9.96 -4.41 2.77
N SER A 26 -9.00 -5.32 2.94
CA SER A 26 -8.00 -5.57 1.90
C SER A 26 -8.65 -6.25 0.70
N PRO A 27 -8.45 -5.74 -0.53
CA PRO A 27 -9.04 -6.32 -1.73
C PRO A 27 -8.26 -7.53 -2.28
N THR A 28 -7.43 -8.18 -1.49
CA THR A 28 -6.55 -9.29 -1.91
C THR A 28 -7.30 -10.40 -2.66
N PHE A 29 -8.59 -10.61 -2.39
CA PHE A 29 -9.41 -11.60 -3.09
C PHE A 29 -10.29 -11.02 -4.19
N MET A 30 -10.65 -9.74 -4.10
CA MET A 30 -11.56 -9.06 -5.02
C MET A 30 -10.84 -8.15 -6.01
N LEU A 31 -9.53 -8.00 -5.88
CA LEU A 31 -8.64 -7.21 -6.70
C LEU A 31 -8.87 -5.69 -6.61
N LEU A 32 -10.12 -5.24 -6.61
CA LEU A 32 -10.51 -3.83 -6.63
C LEU A 32 -11.71 -3.57 -5.72
N HIS A 33 -11.61 -2.55 -4.88
CA HIS A 33 -12.72 -1.89 -4.21
C HIS A 33 -12.81 -0.43 -4.63
N THR A 34 -14.01 0.03 -4.95
CA THR A 34 -14.28 1.41 -5.33
C THR A 34 -15.12 2.11 -4.27
N TYR A 35 -14.68 3.29 -3.86
CA TYR A 35 -15.34 4.13 -2.86
C TYR A 35 -15.70 5.48 -3.48
N PRO A 36 -16.88 6.05 -3.21
CA PRO A 36 -17.21 7.38 -3.68
C PRO A 36 -16.26 8.40 -3.00
N ALA A 37 -15.64 9.28 -3.79
CA ALA A 37 -14.87 10.38 -3.24
C ALA A 37 -15.80 11.37 -2.51
N ARG A 38 -15.24 12.16 -1.60
CA ARG A 38 -15.98 13.22 -0.94
C ARG A 38 -16.52 14.19 -1.98
N PRO A 39 -17.83 14.55 -1.92
CA PRO A 39 -18.37 15.60 -2.77
C PRO A 39 -17.54 16.88 -2.61
N ALA A 40 -17.37 17.62 -3.71
CA ALA A 40 -16.79 18.94 -3.65
C ALA A 40 -17.61 19.78 -2.65
N GLY A 41 -16.96 20.31 -1.61
CA GLY A 41 -17.58 21.23 -0.70
C GLY A 41 -17.84 22.59 -1.39
N ASP A 42 -18.50 23.52 -0.70
CA ASP A 42 -18.75 24.89 -1.16
C ASP A 42 -17.47 25.71 -1.49
N ASP A 43 -16.30 25.15 -1.24
CA ASP A 43 -14.97 25.67 -1.53
C ASP A 43 -14.51 25.48 -2.99
N GLY A 44 -15.41 25.01 -3.89
CA GLY A 44 -15.19 24.99 -5.35
C GLY A 44 -14.19 23.92 -5.82
N GLY A 45 -13.82 22.99 -4.96
CA GLY A 45 -12.99 21.83 -5.33
C GLY A 45 -13.77 20.89 -6.23
N ASN A 46 -13.28 20.64 -7.45
CA ASN A 46 -13.87 19.69 -8.39
C ASN A 46 -13.55 18.26 -7.92
N SER A 47 -14.44 17.67 -7.15
CA SER A 47 -14.26 16.30 -6.64
C SER A 47 -15.52 15.47 -6.83
N ALA A 48 -15.88 15.26 -8.09
CA ALA A 48 -16.77 14.19 -8.48
C ALA A 48 -15.89 13.06 -9.05
N GLY A 49 -15.43 12.17 -8.23
CA GLY A 49 -14.62 11.03 -8.65
C GLY A 49 -14.78 9.88 -7.67
N ALA A 50 -14.02 8.85 -7.88
CA ALA A 50 -13.95 7.69 -7.00
C ALA A 50 -12.55 7.55 -6.40
N VAL A 51 -12.44 6.69 -5.39
CA VAL A 51 -11.18 6.21 -4.84
C VAL A 51 -11.12 4.71 -5.06
N HIS A 52 -10.14 4.28 -5.80
CA HIS A 52 -9.93 2.87 -6.11
C HIS A 52 -8.83 2.29 -5.23
N HIS A 53 -9.16 1.24 -4.48
CA HIS A 53 -8.19 0.48 -3.70
C HIS A 53 -7.98 -0.87 -4.36
N MET A 54 -6.75 -1.15 -4.79
CA MET A 54 -6.36 -2.35 -5.52
C MET A 54 -5.25 -3.09 -4.79
N ASP A 55 -5.24 -4.43 -4.90
CA ASP A 55 -4.18 -5.28 -4.38
C ASP A 55 -3.75 -6.30 -5.45
N MET A 56 -2.52 -6.16 -5.94
CA MET A 56 -1.95 -6.98 -7.02
C MET A 56 -1.15 -8.17 -6.50
N TYR A 57 -1.22 -8.49 -5.22
CA TYR A 57 -0.41 -9.56 -4.61
C TYR A 57 -0.55 -10.92 -5.29
N ARG A 58 -1.74 -11.22 -5.83
CA ARG A 58 -2.06 -12.50 -6.48
C ARG A 58 -1.96 -12.45 -8.00
N ILE A 59 -1.68 -11.29 -8.57
CA ILE A 59 -1.62 -11.09 -10.02
C ILE A 59 -0.21 -11.41 -10.50
N SER A 60 -0.13 -12.29 -11.48
CA SER A 60 1.14 -12.77 -12.05
C SER A 60 1.51 -12.05 -13.35
N GLY A 61 0.52 -11.44 -14.03
CA GLY A 61 0.74 -10.76 -15.30
C GLY A 61 -0.29 -9.68 -15.60
N VAL A 62 0.11 -8.72 -16.43
CA VAL A 62 -0.74 -7.57 -16.82
C VAL A 62 -2.04 -8.02 -17.46
N ALA A 63 -2.04 -9.10 -18.25
CA ALA A 63 -3.23 -9.62 -18.91
C ALA A 63 -4.38 -10.01 -17.97
N GLU A 64 -4.07 -10.30 -16.70
CA GLU A 64 -5.10 -10.62 -15.69
C GLU A 64 -5.91 -9.39 -15.24
N VAL A 65 -5.48 -8.20 -15.60
CA VAL A 65 -6.14 -6.93 -15.25
C VAL A 65 -6.62 -6.14 -16.47
N ASP A 66 -6.59 -6.73 -17.67
CA ASP A 66 -7.01 -6.07 -18.91
C ASP A 66 -8.46 -5.58 -18.86
N ASP A 67 -9.33 -6.32 -18.16
CA ASP A 67 -10.74 -5.98 -18.00
C ASP A 67 -10.98 -4.74 -17.12
N LEU A 68 -9.96 -4.28 -16.36
CA LEU A 68 -10.11 -3.14 -15.44
C LEU A 68 -10.00 -1.78 -16.12
N ASP A 69 -9.60 -1.68 -17.39
CA ASP A 69 -9.24 -0.41 -18.05
C ASP A 69 -8.42 0.50 -17.11
N LEU A 70 -7.36 -0.08 -16.53
CA LEU A 70 -6.53 0.60 -15.54
C LEU A 70 -6.06 2.00 -16.00
N PRO A 71 -5.66 2.22 -17.28
CA PRO A 71 -5.29 3.55 -17.74
C PRO A 71 -6.42 4.58 -17.63
N ALA A 72 -7.69 4.19 -17.82
CA ALA A 72 -8.81 5.10 -17.63
C ALA A 72 -9.05 5.42 -16.16
N LEU A 73 -9.01 4.42 -15.28
CA LEU A 73 -9.13 4.61 -13.83
C LEU A 73 -8.04 5.55 -13.29
N LEU A 74 -6.78 5.35 -13.69
CA LEU A 74 -5.66 6.18 -13.25
C LEU A 74 -5.73 7.63 -13.74
N ARG A 75 -6.45 7.90 -14.85
CA ARG A 75 -6.64 9.28 -15.35
C ARG A 75 -7.81 9.99 -14.70
N ALA A 76 -8.86 9.25 -14.37
CA ALA A 76 -10.11 9.83 -13.90
C ALA A 76 -10.17 10.00 -12.39
N ASP A 77 -9.57 9.07 -11.64
CA ASP A 77 -9.83 8.88 -10.24
C ASP A 77 -8.56 8.72 -9.41
N ALA A 78 -8.71 8.82 -8.10
CA ALA A 78 -7.62 8.54 -7.16
C ALA A 78 -7.47 7.04 -6.95
N CYS A 79 -6.25 6.53 -7.14
CA CYS A 79 -5.95 5.11 -6.97
C CYS A 79 -4.89 4.88 -5.89
N VAL A 80 -5.13 3.90 -5.01
CA VAL A 80 -4.11 3.33 -4.13
C VAL A 80 -3.94 1.85 -4.48
N ILE A 81 -2.70 1.47 -4.82
CA ILE A 81 -2.39 0.15 -5.36
C ILE A 81 -1.34 -0.50 -4.46
N GLU A 82 -1.70 -1.62 -3.84
CA GLU A 82 -0.78 -2.49 -3.12
C GLU A 82 -0.11 -3.48 -4.08
N TRP A 83 1.16 -3.78 -3.89
CA TRP A 83 1.95 -4.70 -4.73
C TRP A 83 1.96 -4.35 -6.22
N PRO A 84 2.28 -3.10 -6.59
CA PRO A 84 2.10 -2.61 -7.96
C PRO A 84 3.13 -3.10 -8.97
N GLN A 85 4.07 -3.98 -8.60
CA GLN A 85 5.22 -4.35 -9.42
C GLN A 85 4.83 -4.93 -10.78
N VAL A 86 3.79 -5.74 -10.81
CA VAL A 86 3.28 -6.36 -12.06
C VAL A 86 2.71 -5.32 -13.02
N LEU A 87 2.21 -4.19 -12.49
CA LEU A 87 1.62 -3.11 -13.27
C LEU A 87 2.65 -2.05 -13.74
N ALA A 88 3.93 -2.23 -13.44
CA ALA A 88 4.96 -1.23 -13.76
C ALA A 88 4.90 -0.69 -15.21
N PRO A 89 4.61 -1.50 -16.25
CA PRO A 89 4.50 -1.01 -17.62
C PRO A 89 3.29 -0.10 -17.88
N LEU A 90 2.26 -0.15 -17.05
CA LEU A 90 1.01 0.59 -17.20
C LEU A 90 0.93 1.83 -16.29
N LEU A 91 1.81 1.92 -15.30
CA LEU A 91 1.77 3.00 -14.33
C LEU A 91 2.31 4.30 -14.93
N PRO A 92 1.68 5.45 -14.66
CA PRO A 92 2.18 6.74 -15.10
C PRO A 92 3.50 7.09 -14.39
N PRO A 93 4.36 7.90 -15.02
CA PRO A 93 5.60 8.35 -14.38
C PRO A 93 5.33 9.29 -13.19
N ASP A 94 4.25 10.07 -13.23
CA ASP A 94 3.83 10.96 -12.14
C ASP A 94 2.96 10.19 -11.16
N LEU A 95 3.59 9.56 -10.18
CA LEU A 95 2.94 8.82 -9.10
C LEU A 95 3.62 9.10 -7.76
N LEU A 96 2.90 8.86 -6.67
CA LEU A 96 3.47 8.84 -5.33
C LEU A 96 3.82 7.40 -4.94
N ARG A 97 5.10 7.11 -4.80
CA ARG A 97 5.58 5.81 -4.30
C ARG A 97 5.66 5.83 -2.80
N VAL A 98 4.96 4.90 -2.17
CA VAL A 98 5.01 4.67 -0.72
C VAL A 98 5.72 3.35 -0.45
N THR A 99 6.83 3.40 0.27
CA THR A 99 7.57 2.21 0.69
C THR A 99 7.49 2.09 2.20
N ILE A 100 7.01 0.94 2.67
CA ILE A 100 6.88 0.64 4.09
C ILE A 100 7.81 -0.53 4.41
N THR A 101 8.80 -0.31 5.27
CA THR A 101 9.80 -1.30 5.66
C THR A 101 9.71 -1.52 7.17
N LEU A 102 9.64 -2.79 7.57
CA LEU A 102 9.78 -3.17 8.97
C LEU A 102 11.24 -2.96 9.39
N LEU A 103 11.44 -2.30 10.53
CA LEU A 103 12.76 -2.18 11.12
C LEU A 103 12.95 -3.37 12.07
N PRO A 104 14.06 -4.13 11.93
CA PRO A 104 14.37 -5.19 12.90
C PRO A 104 14.61 -4.57 14.26
N ASP A 105 14.09 -5.20 15.31
CA ASP A 105 14.43 -4.83 16.68
C ASP A 105 15.94 -4.97 16.91
N ALA A 106 16.55 -4.01 17.58
CA ALA A 106 17.94 -4.07 17.96
C ALA A 106 18.28 -5.32 18.80
N THR A 107 17.28 -5.91 19.47
CA THR A 107 17.39 -7.14 20.24
C THR A 107 17.56 -8.38 19.38
N THR A 108 16.98 -8.41 18.18
CA THR A 108 17.05 -9.57 17.27
C THR A 108 18.39 -9.64 16.54
N ALA A 109 19.07 -8.50 16.36
CA ALA A 109 20.38 -8.44 15.72
C ALA A 109 21.50 -9.09 16.54
N GLN A 110 21.34 -9.23 17.85
CA GLN A 110 22.33 -9.86 18.75
C GLN A 110 22.23 -11.39 18.82
N CYS A 111 21.08 -11.99 18.45
CA CYS A 111 20.93 -13.45 18.46
C CYS A 111 21.48 -14.16 17.22
N ALA A 112 21.82 -13.45 16.16
CA ALA A 112 22.35 -14.02 14.92
C ALA A 112 23.87 -14.32 14.94
N ALA A 113 24.56 -14.04 16.04
CA ALA A 113 26.04 -14.15 16.14
C ALA A 113 26.52 -15.33 16.97
N SER A 114 25.73 -16.36 17.25
CA SER A 114 26.20 -17.58 17.94
C SER A 114 26.14 -18.78 16.99
N PRO A 115 27.30 -19.39 16.65
CA PRO A 115 27.32 -20.63 15.87
C PRO A 115 26.99 -21.81 16.81
N HIS A 116 25.79 -22.31 16.77
CA HIS A 116 25.51 -23.62 17.35
C HIS A 116 25.65 -24.71 16.30
N SER A 117 26.73 -25.45 16.44
CA SER A 117 26.90 -26.79 15.91
C SER A 117 25.98 -27.75 16.67
N GLY A 118 25.03 -28.38 15.97
CA GLY A 118 24.15 -29.39 16.51
C GLY A 118 23.41 -30.11 15.40
N SER A 119 23.91 -31.34 15.10
CA SER A 119 23.30 -32.31 14.20
C SER A 119 21.99 -32.82 14.77
N GLY A 120 20.95 -32.96 13.95
CA GLY A 120 19.73 -33.67 14.32
C GLY A 120 18.64 -33.50 13.27
N SER A 121 18.42 -34.59 12.52
CA SER A 121 17.32 -34.81 11.58
C SER A 121 15.96 -34.72 12.25
N ASP A 122 15.01 -33.99 11.70
CA ASP A 122 13.72 -34.52 11.25
C ASP A 122 12.91 -33.41 10.57
N ALA A 123 12.46 -33.69 9.36
CA ALA A 123 11.64 -32.80 8.58
C ALA A 123 10.16 -33.05 8.97
N THR A 124 9.57 -32.10 9.67
CA THR A 124 8.12 -31.90 9.66
C THR A 124 7.85 -30.50 9.17
N ASP A 125 7.17 -30.42 8.02
CA ASP A 125 6.64 -29.21 7.39
C ASP A 125 5.53 -28.60 8.29
N ASP A 126 5.94 -27.95 9.35
CA ASP A 126 5.08 -27.00 10.06
C ASP A 126 5.38 -25.62 9.49
N ALA A 127 4.45 -25.13 8.68
CA ALA A 127 4.41 -23.74 8.26
C ALA A 127 4.53 -22.86 9.52
N ALA A 128 5.72 -22.34 9.77
CA ALA A 128 5.97 -21.44 10.87
C ALA A 128 4.97 -20.30 10.76
N ASP A 129 4.02 -20.27 11.69
CA ASP A 129 3.19 -19.12 11.99
C ASP A 129 4.14 -17.98 12.38
N VAL A 130 4.51 -17.18 11.37
CA VAL A 130 5.28 -15.97 11.57
C VAL A 130 4.35 -15.01 12.29
N SER A 131 4.37 -15.03 13.61
CA SER A 131 3.67 -14.06 14.43
C SER A 131 4.20 -12.67 14.02
N TYR A 132 3.39 -11.94 13.26
CA TYR A 132 3.69 -10.56 12.92
C TYR A 132 3.59 -9.74 14.21
N ASP A 133 4.74 -9.33 14.75
CA ASP A 133 4.78 -8.38 15.85
C ASP A 133 4.33 -7.01 15.32
N ASP A 134 3.07 -6.68 15.62
CA ASP A 134 2.48 -5.39 15.24
C ASP A 134 3.14 -4.19 15.92
N ASN A 135 4.00 -4.42 16.90
CA ASN A 135 4.74 -3.39 17.64
C ASN A 135 6.08 -3.01 17.01
N LEU A 136 6.55 -3.75 16.00
CA LEU A 136 7.81 -3.40 15.34
C LEU A 136 7.72 -2.02 14.67
N PRO A 137 8.74 -1.16 14.86
CA PRO A 137 8.76 0.15 14.22
C PRO A 137 8.85 0.00 12.70
N ARG A 138 8.22 0.92 11.98
CA ARG A 138 8.18 0.93 10.52
C ARG A 138 8.81 2.21 9.98
N HIS A 139 9.64 2.06 8.98
CA HIS A 139 10.12 3.18 8.18
C HIS A 139 9.19 3.37 6.98
N VAL A 140 8.63 4.56 6.84
CA VAL A 140 7.77 4.93 5.70
C VAL A 140 8.49 5.97 4.86
N SER A 141 8.79 5.62 3.61
CA SER A 141 9.39 6.53 2.63
C SER A 141 8.35 6.92 1.58
N LEU A 142 8.24 8.21 1.30
CA LEU A 142 7.37 8.80 0.30
C LEU A 142 8.21 9.43 -0.79
N VAL A 143 8.09 8.96 -2.04
CA VAL A 143 8.85 9.47 -3.18
C VAL A 143 7.88 9.90 -4.28
N ALA A 144 7.92 11.19 -4.63
CA ALA A 144 7.15 11.73 -5.74
C ALA A 144 7.86 11.43 -7.07
N GLY A 145 7.16 10.82 -8.03
CA GLY A 145 7.67 10.55 -9.37
C GLY A 145 7.57 11.77 -10.29
N GLY A 146 6.77 12.78 -9.94
CA GLY A 146 6.57 13.96 -10.76
C GLY A 146 6.22 15.22 -9.98
N PRO A 147 6.11 16.37 -10.68
CA PRO A 147 5.97 17.68 -10.03
C PRO A 147 4.64 17.87 -9.29
N ALA A 148 3.57 17.20 -9.71
CA ALA A 148 2.28 17.30 -9.03
C ALA A 148 2.37 16.69 -7.63
N HIS A 149 2.87 15.47 -7.50
CA HIS A 149 3.04 14.78 -6.22
C HIS A 149 4.14 15.43 -5.36
N ALA A 150 5.18 16.00 -5.95
CA ALA A 150 6.19 16.75 -5.22
C ALA A 150 5.59 17.97 -4.51
N ARG A 151 4.70 18.73 -5.18
CA ARG A 151 3.97 19.85 -4.57
C ARG A 151 3.05 19.42 -3.44
N LEU A 152 2.32 18.30 -3.61
CA LEU A 152 1.46 17.74 -2.57
C LEU A 152 2.24 17.33 -1.32
N LEU A 153 3.39 16.66 -1.49
CA LEU A 153 4.26 16.30 -0.38
C LEU A 153 4.82 17.53 0.34
N ALA A 154 5.27 18.54 -0.40
CA ALA A 154 5.79 19.78 0.18
C ALA A 154 4.71 20.49 1.00
N ALA A 155 3.47 20.59 0.50
CA ALA A 155 2.35 21.19 1.21
C ALA A 155 2.01 20.41 2.49
N ALA A 156 1.98 19.08 2.43
CA ALA A 156 1.69 18.23 3.59
C ALA A 156 2.74 18.34 4.70
N LEU A 157 4.00 18.61 4.37
CA LEU A 157 5.09 18.78 5.35
C LEU A 157 5.07 20.18 6.01
N GLN A 158 4.45 21.18 5.35
CA GLN A 158 4.35 22.55 5.87
C GLN A 158 3.10 22.77 6.77
N SER A 159 2.14 21.87 6.75
CA SER A 159 0.87 21.96 7.49
C SER A 159 0.94 21.46 8.94
N ARG A 160 2.12 21.36 9.54
CA ARG A 160 2.34 20.96 10.93
C ARG A 160 2.49 22.15 11.86
#